data_71baea72bb2d9035accb089619648ee3
#
_entry.id   71baea72bb2d9035accb089619648ee3
#
_cell.length_a   1.000
_cell.length_b   1.000
_cell.length_c   1.000
_cell.angle_alpha   90.00
_cell.angle_beta   90.00
_cell.angle_gamma   90.00
#
_symmetry.space_group_name_H-M   'P 1'
#
loop_
_entity.id
_entity.type
_entity.pdbx_description
1 polymer ?
#
loop_
_entity_poly.entity_id
_entity_poly.type
_entity_poly.pdbx_seq_one_letter_code
_entity_poly.pdbx_strand_id
1 'polypeptide(L)'
;MEFFKSNSSVGFMRARKIAYAISAVMFVVSIGALVFKGLNFGVDFTGGVTIEAKFTQQAQPETLRRSFEAAGFEDVQVQNFGSSRDVAIRLPPPSGETADAIRARVETVLRAADANVVISRAEIVGPQVGAELRNSAIVALISTLILIFIYVFLRFHAWQLSAGAILAAIHDPIIVLGFFALTGMVFDLSVVAALLAVIGYSLNDTVVVFDRIRERFEVNKRMEP
;
A
#
# COMPACT_ATOMS: atom_id res chain seq x y z
N MET A 1 21.57 18.73 -20.32
CA MET A 1 22.65 18.65 -19.29
C MET A 1 22.97 17.17 -19.11
N GLU A 2 24.18 16.76 -19.54
CA GLU A 2 24.65 15.39 -19.30
C GLU A 2 25.25 15.34 -17.89
N PHE A 3 24.56 14.75 -16.94
CA PHE A 3 25.03 14.58 -15.56
C PHE A 3 26.12 13.50 -15.44
N PHE A 4 26.26 12.63 -16.44
CA PHE A 4 27.26 11.57 -16.45
C PHE A 4 28.17 11.71 -17.68
N LYS A 5 29.50 11.69 -17.46
CA LYS A 5 30.45 11.60 -18.56
C LYS A 5 30.25 10.27 -19.29
N SER A 6 30.21 10.28 -20.62
CA SER A 6 29.98 9.10 -21.47
C SER A 6 30.97 7.94 -21.25
N ASN A 7 32.03 8.15 -20.47
CA ASN A 7 33.09 7.20 -20.17
C ASN A 7 33.18 6.80 -18.69
N SER A 8 32.11 6.99 -17.89
CA SER A 8 32.11 6.58 -16.50
C SER A 8 31.86 5.07 -16.39
N SER A 9 32.86 4.29 -15.99
CA SER A 9 32.72 2.87 -15.64
C SER A 9 32.46 2.73 -14.14
N VAL A 10 31.21 2.52 -13.77
CA VAL A 10 30.84 2.21 -12.38
C VAL A 10 30.87 0.69 -12.19
N GLY A 11 31.69 0.20 -11.25
CA GLY A 11 31.78 -1.24 -10.93
C GLY A 11 30.52 -1.74 -10.20
N PHE A 12 29.33 -1.55 -10.79
CA PHE A 12 28.02 -1.86 -10.22
C PHE A 12 27.92 -3.29 -9.70
N MET A 13 28.40 -4.27 -10.47
CA MET A 13 28.34 -5.69 -10.11
C MET A 13 29.20 -6.07 -8.91
N ARG A 14 30.14 -5.22 -8.48
CA ARG A 14 30.96 -5.46 -7.30
C ARG A 14 30.14 -5.44 -6.00
N ALA A 15 29.10 -4.61 -5.96
CA ALA A 15 28.20 -4.47 -4.81
C ALA A 15 27.05 -5.49 -4.79
N ARG A 16 26.90 -6.34 -5.81
CA ARG A 16 25.76 -7.26 -5.97
C ARG A 16 25.45 -8.13 -4.73
N LYS A 17 26.49 -8.64 -4.04
CA LYS A 17 26.33 -9.50 -2.86
C LYS A 17 25.69 -8.72 -1.69
N ILE A 18 26.09 -7.47 -1.52
CA ILE A 18 25.53 -6.58 -0.49
C ILE A 18 24.08 -6.26 -0.82
N ALA A 19 23.78 -5.92 -2.08
CA ALA A 19 22.42 -5.65 -2.54
C ALA A 19 21.50 -6.87 -2.32
N TYR A 20 21.94 -8.07 -2.69
CA TYR A 20 21.18 -9.31 -2.44
C TYR A 20 20.95 -9.57 -0.94
N ALA A 21 21.95 -9.33 -0.10
CA ALA A 21 21.80 -9.51 1.34
C ALA A 21 20.77 -8.53 1.92
N ILE A 22 20.82 -7.25 1.54
CA ILE A 22 19.86 -6.24 1.99
C ILE A 22 18.44 -6.60 1.51
N SER A 23 18.29 -6.94 0.23
CA SER A 23 17.01 -7.33 -0.34
C SER A 23 16.41 -8.57 0.35
N ALA A 24 17.24 -9.60 0.58
CA ALA A 24 16.80 -10.80 1.28
C ALA A 24 16.38 -10.51 2.73
N VAL A 25 17.12 -9.68 3.46
CA VAL A 25 16.75 -9.27 4.82
C VAL A 25 15.43 -8.51 4.81
N MET A 26 15.27 -7.53 3.93
CA MET A 26 14.03 -6.75 3.81
C MET A 26 12.84 -7.67 3.48
N PHE A 27 13.02 -8.61 2.56
CA PHE A 27 11.98 -9.56 2.16
C PHE A 27 11.56 -10.48 3.32
N VAL A 28 12.52 -11.05 4.04
CA VAL A 28 12.25 -11.91 5.22
C VAL A 28 11.57 -11.13 6.33
N VAL A 29 12.04 -9.91 6.63
CA VAL A 29 11.42 -9.03 7.62
C VAL A 29 9.99 -8.67 7.21
N SER A 30 9.75 -8.39 5.94
CA SER A 30 8.43 -8.08 5.40
C SER A 30 7.47 -9.26 5.55
N ILE A 31 7.89 -10.46 5.17
CA ILE A 31 7.08 -11.67 5.35
C ILE A 31 6.82 -11.91 6.85
N GLY A 32 7.83 -11.79 7.70
CA GLY A 32 7.67 -11.91 9.15
C GLY A 32 6.63 -10.91 9.69
N ALA A 33 6.73 -9.64 9.29
CA ALA A 33 5.78 -8.63 9.70
C ALA A 33 4.34 -8.95 9.25
N LEU A 34 4.17 -9.39 8.01
CA LEU A 34 2.86 -9.79 7.47
C LEU A 34 2.25 -10.98 8.22
N VAL A 35 3.07 -11.97 8.58
CA VAL A 35 2.59 -13.18 9.28
C VAL A 35 2.27 -12.91 10.74
N PHE A 36 3.12 -12.17 11.45
CA PHE A 36 2.97 -11.97 12.91
C PHE A 36 2.11 -10.76 13.28
N LYS A 37 2.14 -9.70 12.49
CA LYS A 37 1.42 -8.45 12.78
C LYS A 37 0.20 -8.25 11.88
N GLY A 38 0.26 -8.71 10.63
CA GLY A 38 -0.79 -8.50 9.63
C GLY A 38 -0.86 -7.07 9.12
N LEU A 39 -1.85 -6.81 8.26
CA LEU A 39 -2.14 -5.49 7.71
C LEU A 39 -3.26 -4.83 8.52
N ASN A 40 -3.15 -3.53 8.73
CA ASN A 40 -4.21 -2.69 9.27
C ASN A 40 -5.14 -2.27 8.13
N PHE A 41 -6.17 -3.08 7.84
CA PHE A 41 -7.10 -2.81 6.74
C PHE A 41 -7.96 -1.58 7.01
N GLY A 42 -8.10 -0.73 5.98
CA GLY A 42 -9.01 0.40 5.96
C GLY A 42 -10.47 -0.02 5.84
N VAL A 43 -11.38 0.93 6.04
CA VAL A 43 -12.83 0.72 5.93
C VAL A 43 -13.26 0.28 4.54
N ASP A 44 -12.47 0.55 3.51
CA ASP A 44 -12.71 0.07 2.14
C ASP A 44 -12.79 -1.46 2.07
N PHE A 45 -12.11 -2.18 2.97
CA PHE A 45 -12.03 -3.63 2.98
C PHE A 45 -12.80 -4.29 4.12
N THR A 46 -12.93 -3.59 5.25
CA THR A 46 -13.61 -4.09 6.44
C THR A 46 -15.06 -3.66 6.51
N GLY A 47 -15.41 -2.62 5.77
CA GLY A 47 -16.58 -1.81 6.05
C GLY A 47 -16.34 -0.92 7.27
N GLY A 48 -17.21 0.05 7.49
CA GLY A 48 -17.13 0.96 8.62
C GLY A 48 -17.27 2.42 8.23
N VAL A 49 -16.92 3.29 9.16
CA VAL A 49 -16.96 4.75 8.97
C VAL A 49 -15.58 5.33 9.20
N THR A 50 -15.11 6.14 8.26
CA THR A 50 -13.91 6.96 8.42
C THR A 50 -14.31 8.43 8.38
N ILE A 51 -13.89 9.19 9.38
CA ILE A 51 -14.12 10.62 9.45
C ILE A 51 -12.78 11.31 9.67
N GLU A 52 -12.48 12.27 8.79
CA GLU A 52 -11.34 13.16 8.93
C GLU A 52 -11.86 14.50 9.45
N ALA A 53 -11.35 14.92 10.59
CA ALA A 53 -11.76 16.15 11.24
C ALA A 53 -10.55 17.03 11.57
N LYS A 54 -10.72 18.32 11.34
CA LYS A 54 -9.74 19.34 11.66
C LYS A 54 -10.19 20.14 12.87
N PHE A 55 -9.37 20.09 13.91
CA PHE A 55 -9.60 20.80 15.16
C PHE A 55 -8.95 22.20 15.15
N THR A 56 -9.49 23.13 15.93
CA THR A 56 -8.92 24.47 16.12
C THR A 56 -7.63 24.43 16.95
N GLN A 57 -7.55 23.50 17.88
CA GLN A 57 -6.39 23.26 18.73
C GLN A 57 -5.81 21.88 18.50
N GLN A 58 -4.67 21.58 19.15
CA GLN A 58 -4.07 20.26 19.12
C GLN A 58 -5.06 19.21 19.67
N ALA A 59 -5.43 18.26 18.87
CA ALA A 59 -6.30 17.17 19.27
C ALA A 59 -5.48 16.06 19.94
N GLN A 60 -6.01 15.53 21.04
CA GLN A 60 -5.44 14.38 21.73
C GLN A 60 -6.22 13.12 21.36
N PRO A 61 -5.65 12.20 20.55
CA PRO A 61 -6.37 11.01 20.06
C PRO A 61 -6.97 10.17 21.17
N GLU A 62 -6.25 10.02 22.28
CA GLU A 62 -6.70 9.20 23.41
C GLU A 62 -7.91 9.79 24.13
N THR A 63 -7.97 11.12 24.26
CA THR A 63 -9.13 11.81 24.85
C THR A 63 -10.36 11.67 23.95
N LEU A 64 -10.16 11.84 22.65
CA LEU A 64 -11.24 11.66 21.66
C LEU A 64 -11.74 10.22 21.63
N ARG A 65 -10.85 9.22 21.66
CA ARG A 65 -11.22 7.81 21.72
C ARG A 65 -12.15 7.54 22.91
N ARG A 66 -11.79 8.01 24.11
CA ARG A 66 -12.63 7.87 25.30
C ARG A 66 -13.97 8.57 25.17
N SER A 67 -14.03 9.74 24.51
CA SER A 67 -15.28 10.44 24.26
C SER A 67 -16.22 9.65 23.34
N PHE A 68 -15.68 8.99 22.34
CA PHE A 68 -16.44 8.10 21.45
C PHE A 68 -16.90 6.83 22.18
N GLU A 69 -16.03 6.21 22.97
CA GLU A 69 -16.39 5.05 23.81
C GLU A 69 -17.51 5.39 24.80
N ALA A 70 -17.42 6.55 25.43
CA ALA A 70 -18.48 7.04 26.33
C ALA A 70 -19.81 7.34 25.60
N ALA A 71 -19.75 7.66 24.30
CA ALA A 71 -20.92 7.82 23.45
C ALA A 71 -21.47 6.49 22.90
N GLY A 72 -20.90 5.34 23.34
CA GLY A 72 -21.37 4.00 22.97
C GLY A 72 -20.83 3.48 21.64
N PHE A 73 -19.72 4.02 21.14
CA PHE A 73 -19.00 3.42 20.00
C PHE A 73 -17.95 2.44 20.51
N GLU A 74 -17.94 1.22 19.98
CA GLU A 74 -16.95 0.19 20.28
C GLU A 74 -15.83 0.21 19.24
N ASP A 75 -14.63 -0.28 19.58
CA ASP A 75 -13.47 -0.45 18.69
C ASP A 75 -13.08 0.81 17.89
N VAL A 76 -13.17 1.96 18.52
CA VAL A 76 -12.84 3.25 17.92
C VAL A 76 -11.33 3.42 17.77
N GLN A 77 -10.88 3.64 16.54
CA GLN A 77 -9.51 4.01 16.26
C GLN A 77 -9.42 5.50 15.99
N VAL A 78 -8.57 6.19 16.74
CA VAL A 78 -8.33 7.63 16.58
C VAL A 78 -6.84 7.85 16.39
N GLN A 79 -6.44 8.54 15.32
CA GLN A 79 -5.05 8.85 15.06
C GLN A 79 -4.90 10.23 14.42
N ASN A 80 -3.79 10.92 14.74
CA ASN A 80 -3.44 12.14 14.03
C ASN A 80 -2.90 11.80 12.63
N PHE A 81 -3.19 12.65 11.63
CA PHE A 81 -2.61 12.55 10.30
C PHE A 81 -2.23 13.94 9.79
N GLY A 82 -1.08 14.04 9.14
CA GLY A 82 -0.59 15.30 8.60
C GLY A 82 -0.16 16.31 9.66
N SER A 83 -1.09 16.78 10.52
CA SER A 83 -0.79 17.71 11.60
C SER A 83 -1.37 17.24 12.94
N SER A 84 -0.94 17.90 14.04
CA SER A 84 -1.48 17.62 15.38
C SER A 84 -2.94 18.08 15.58
N ARG A 85 -3.51 18.78 14.61
CA ARG A 85 -4.90 19.25 14.62
C ARG A 85 -5.80 18.43 13.70
N ASP A 86 -5.22 17.64 12.81
CA ASP A 86 -5.97 16.81 11.88
C ASP A 86 -6.05 15.38 12.45
N VAL A 87 -7.27 14.87 12.58
CA VAL A 87 -7.55 13.56 13.19
C VAL A 87 -8.39 12.71 12.26
N ALA A 88 -7.94 11.47 12.04
CA ALA A 88 -8.73 10.44 11.41
C ALA A 88 -9.35 9.53 12.47
N ILE A 89 -10.67 9.38 12.41
CA ILE A 89 -11.47 8.56 13.31
C ILE A 89 -12.08 7.45 12.48
N ARG A 90 -11.88 6.19 12.92
CA ARG A 90 -12.48 5.01 12.31
C ARG A 90 -13.36 4.30 13.31
N LEU A 91 -14.53 3.94 12.82
CA LEU A 91 -15.55 3.21 13.56
C LEU A 91 -15.86 1.91 12.80
N PRO A 92 -16.13 0.81 13.50
CA PRO A 92 -16.57 -0.44 12.89
C PRO A 92 -17.88 -0.26 12.11
N PRO A 93 -18.22 -1.23 11.26
CA PRO A 93 -19.48 -1.18 10.52
C PRO A 93 -20.65 -1.08 11.47
N PRO A 94 -21.59 -0.17 11.21
CA PRO A 94 -22.74 0.01 12.06
C PRO A 94 -23.66 -1.21 12.06
N SER A 95 -24.05 -1.65 13.22
CA SER A 95 -25.02 -2.72 13.40
C SER A 95 -26.44 -2.13 13.51
N GLY A 96 -27.13 -2.01 12.36
CA GLY A 96 -28.53 -1.61 12.33
C GLY A 96 -28.85 -0.12 12.34
N GLU A 97 -27.85 0.75 12.41
CA GLU A 97 -28.05 2.22 12.29
C GLU A 97 -27.88 2.69 10.85
N THR A 98 -28.59 3.76 10.49
CA THR A 98 -28.40 4.41 9.18
C THR A 98 -27.13 5.26 9.16
N ALA A 99 -26.54 5.43 7.98
CA ALA A 99 -25.36 6.28 7.77
C ALA A 99 -25.54 7.71 8.34
N ASP A 100 -26.73 8.29 8.16
CA ASP A 100 -27.03 9.63 8.65
C ASP A 100 -27.11 9.70 10.18
N ALA A 101 -27.66 8.67 10.83
CA ALA A 101 -27.71 8.59 12.31
C ALA A 101 -26.32 8.52 12.91
N ILE A 102 -25.41 7.70 12.32
CA ILE A 102 -24.04 7.60 12.78
C ILE A 102 -23.30 8.91 12.58
N ARG A 103 -23.45 9.52 11.40
CA ARG A 103 -22.84 10.82 11.12
C ARG A 103 -23.27 11.89 12.14
N ALA A 104 -24.56 11.96 12.44
CA ALA A 104 -25.09 12.91 13.42
C ALA A 104 -24.52 12.66 14.84
N ARG A 105 -24.43 11.38 15.28
CA ARG A 105 -23.82 11.02 16.56
C ARG A 105 -22.34 11.39 16.63
N VAL A 106 -21.58 11.08 15.57
CA VAL A 106 -20.16 11.42 15.49
C VAL A 106 -19.96 12.94 15.51
N GLU A 107 -20.76 13.69 14.74
CA GLU A 107 -20.72 15.14 14.73
C GLU A 107 -21.00 15.72 16.13
N THR A 108 -21.94 15.14 16.86
CA THR A 108 -22.24 15.55 18.24
C THR A 108 -21.03 15.38 19.16
N VAL A 109 -20.34 14.22 19.09
CA VAL A 109 -19.13 13.95 19.90
C VAL A 109 -18.00 14.90 19.53
N LEU A 110 -17.78 15.12 18.22
CA LEU A 110 -16.72 16.01 17.75
C LEU A 110 -16.96 17.46 18.17
N ARG A 111 -18.19 17.96 18.05
CA ARG A 111 -18.58 19.33 18.45
C ARG A 111 -18.56 19.53 19.96
N ALA A 112 -18.77 18.48 20.73
CA ALA A 112 -18.59 18.53 22.19
C ALA A 112 -17.12 18.68 22.58
N ALA A 113 -16.20 18.14 21.77
CA ALA A 113 -14.75 18.28 21.99
C ALA A 113 -14.20 19.63 21.47
N ASP A 114 -14.71 20.11 20.34
CA ASP A 114 -14.38 21.41 19.74
C ASP A 114 -15.59 21.92 18.93
N ALA A 115 -16.20 23.00 19.40
CA ALA A 115 -17.39 23.58 18.77
C ALA A 115 -17.15 24.06 17.31
N ASN A 116 -15.90 24.36 16.97
CA ASN A 116 -15.47 24.83 15.65
C ASN A 116 -14.79 23.75 14.81
N VAL A 117 -14.91 22.49 15.18
CA VAL A 117 -14.35 21.37 14.39
C VAL A 117 -14.92 21.36 12.97
N VAL A 118 -14.04 21.15 12.01
CA VAL A 118 -14.43 21.03 10.59
C VAL A 118 -14.24 19.58 10.16
N ILE A 119 -15.34 18.94 9.74
CA ILE A 119 -15.27 17.61 9.12
C ILE A 119 -14.84 17.79 7.67
N SER A 120 -13.61 17.34 7.35
CA SER A 120 -13.02 17.47 6.02
C SER A 120 -13.47 16.36 5.09
N ARG A 121 -13.68 15.15 5.65
CA ARG A 121 -14.09 13.95 4.90
C ARG A 121 -14.90 13.04 5.79
N ALA A 122 -15.93 12.42 5.23
CA ALA A 122 -16.68 11.38 5.88
C ALA A 122 -17.03 10.29 4.86
N GLU A 123 -16.54 9.08 5.12
CA GLU A 123 -16.75 7.91 4.28
C GLU A 123 -17.46 6.83 5.08
N ILE A 124 -18.48 6.25 4.50
CA ILE A 124 -19.25 5.16 5.11
C ILE A 124 -19.31 4.03 4.09
N VAL A 125 -18.75 2.89 4.46
CA VAL A 125 -18.70 1.70 3.62
C VAL A 125 -19.46 0.58 4.32
N GLY A 126 -20.47 0.03 3.64
CA GLY A 126 -21.18 -1.15 4.15
C GLY A 126 -20.28 -2.40 4.11
N PRO A 127 -20.48 -3.38 5.03
CA PRO A 127 -19.64 -4.58 5.11
C PRO A 127 -19.63 -5.39 3.82
N GLN A 128 -20.77 -5.47 3.12
CA GLN A 128 -20.88 -6.18 1.85
C GLN A 128 -20.05 -5.52 0.76
N VAL A 129 -20.09 -4.18 0.68
CA VAL A 129 -19.29 -3.39 -0.28
C VAL A 129 -17.80 -3.56 0.02
N GLY A 130 -17.41 -3.50 1.30
CA GLY A 130 -16.02 -3.73 1.70
C GLY A 130 -15.50 -5.12 1.30
N ALA A 131 -16.30 -6.16 1.47
CA ALA A 131 -15.95 -7.51 1.04
C ALA A 131 -15.80 -7.61 -0.49
N GLU A 132 -16.68 -6.96 -1.25
CA GLU A 132 -16.61 -6.91 -2.72
C GLU A 132 -15.37 -6.16 -3.21
N LEU A 133 -15.07 -5.01 -2.61
CA LEU A 133 -13.87 -4.22 -2.92
C LEU A 133 -12.59 -4.99 -2.62
N ARG A 134 -12.54 -5.70 -1.49
CA ARG A 134 -11.40 -6.57 -1.16
C ARG A 134 -11.19 -7.67 -2.19
N ASN A 135 -12.25 -8.37 -2.58
CA ASN A 135 -12.18 -9.43 -3.59
C ASN A 135 -11.73 -8.86 -4.95
N SER A 136 -12.28 -7.72 -5.34
CA SER A 136 -11.90 -7.02 -6.58
C SER A 136 -10.42 -6.59 -6.58
N ALA A 137 -9.91 -6.09 -5.45
CA ALA A 137 -8.50 -5.75 -5.29
C ALA A 137 -7.58 -6.96 -5.44
N ILE A 138 -7.93 -8.09 -4.83
CA ILE A 138 -7.18 -9.36 -4.97
C ILE A 138 -7.18 -9.83 -6.43
N VAL A 139 -8.34 -9.83 -7.07
CA VAL A 139 -8.47 -10.21 -8.49
C VAL A 139 -7.64 -9.30 -9.37
N ALA A 140 -7.67 -7.98 -9.14
CA ALA A 140 -6.87 -7.02 -9.90
C ALA A 140 -5.37 -7.28 -9.77
N LEU A 141 -4.86 -7.51 -8.57
CA LEU A 141 -3.44 -7.82 -8.33
C LEU A 141 -3.02 -9.12 -9.02
N ILE A 142 -3.80 -10.19 -8.87
CA ILE A 142 -3.49 -11.49 -9.50
C ILE A 142 -3.55 -11.38 -11.03
N SER A 143 -4.60 -10.75 -11.56
CA SER A 143 -4.74 -10.56 -13.01
C SER A 143 -3.59 -9.75 -13.59
N THR A 144 -3.14 -8.70 -12.89
CA THR A 144 -1.99 -7.90 -13.29
C THR A 144 -0.73 -8.75 -13.38
N LEU A 145 -0.43 -9.58 -12.38
CA LEU A 145 0.75 -10.46 -12.39
C LEU A 145 0.68 -11.49 -13.55
N ILE A 146 -0.50 -12.06 -13.81
CA ILE A 146 -0.70 -12.99 -14.94
C ILE A 146 -0.47 -12.28 -16.28
N LEU A 147 -1.06 -11.10 -16.46
CA LEU A 147 -0.90 -10.33 -17.70
C LEU A 147 0.56 -9.90 -17.92
N ILE A 148 1.27 -9.53 -16.86
CA ILE A 148 2.70 -9.24 -16.91
C ILE A 148 3.49 -10.48 -17.36
N PHE A 149 3.21 -11.65 -16.79
CA PHE A 149 3.87 -12.89 -17.19
C PHE A 149 3.66 -13.17 -18.68
N ILE A 150 2.43 -13.11 -19.15
CA ILE A 150 2.08 -13.33 -20.56
C ILE A 150 2.80 -12.31 -21.46
N TYR A 151 2.75 -11.02 -21.08
CA TYR A 151 3.41 -9.96 -21.84
C TYR A 151 4.92 -10.20 -21.98
N VAL A 152 5.62 -10.45 -20.87
CA VAL A 152 7.08 -10.68 -20.88
C VAL A 152 7.42 -11.97 -21.63
N PHE A 153 6.60 -13.03 -21.48
CA PHE A 153 6.79 -14.27 -22.22
C PHE A 153 6.68 -14.07 -23.74
N LEU A 154 5.64 -13.37 -24.18
CA LEU A 154 5.44 -13.06 -25.61
C LEU A 154 6.53 -12.12 -26.15
N ARG A 155 6.98 -11.16 -25.32
CA ARG A 155 8.00 -10.17 -25.72
C ARG A 155 9.38 -10.77 -25.89
N PHE A 156 9.78 -11.67 -25.02
CA PHE A 156 11.15 -12.21 -25.00
C PHE A 156 11.28 -13.64 -25.50
N HIS A 157 10.18 -14.39 -25.63
CA HIS A 157 10.14 -15.80 -26.03
C HIS A 157 11.07 -16.70 -25.17
N ALA A 158 11.32 -16.28 -23.91
CA ALA A 158 12.22 -16.95 -22.98
C ALA A 158 11.54 -17.03 -21.60
N TRP A 159 11.17 -18.22 -21.17
CA TRP A 159 10.49 -18.45 -19.92
C TRP A 159 11.33 -18.02 -18.69
N GLN A 160 12.67 -18.11 -18.78
CA GLN A 160 13.59 -17.71 -17.73
C GLN A 160 13.50 -16.20 -17.43
N LEU A 161 13.41 -15.39 -18.49
CA LEU A 161 13.23 -13.93 -18.35
C LEU A 161 11.86 -13.60 -17.78
N SER A 162 10.81 -14.32 -18.22
CA SER A 162 9.46 -14.14 -17.67
C SER A 162 9.40 -14.52 -16.20
N ALA A 163 10.01 -15.63 -15.79
CA ALA A 163 10.09 -16.02 -14.39
C ALA A 163 10.86 -14.99 -13.55
N GLY A 164 11.98 -14.46 -14.06
CA GLY A 164 12.74 -13.38 -13.39
C GLY A 164 11.92 -12.11 -13.23
N ALA A 165 11.17 -11.70 -14.26
CA ALA A 165 10.30 -10.54 -14.19
C ALA A 165 9.18 -10.69 -13.13
N ILE A 166 8.58 -11.88 -13.05
CA ILE A 166 7.54 -12.16 -12.03
C ILE A 166 8.13 -12.15 -10.62
N LEU A 167 9.31 -12.74 -10.42
CA LEU A 167 9.97 -12.71 -9.12
C LEU A 167 10.27 -11.26 -8.67
N ALA A 168 10.71 -10.41 -9.58
CA ALA A 168 10.89 -8.99 -9.31
C ALA A 168 9.56 -8.29 -9.01
N ALA A 169 8.52 -8.54 -9.84
CA ALA A 169 7.21 -7.95 -9.68
C ALA A 169 6.46 -8.38 -8.40
N ILE A 170 6.78 -9.53 -7.83
CA ILE A 170 6.24 -9.99 -6.52
C ILE A 170 7.07 -9.46 -5.35
N HIS A 171 8.38 -9.33 -5.52
CA HIS A 171 9.29 -8.87 -4.47
C HIS A 171 8.93 -7.46 -3.99
N ASP A 172 8.70 -6.51 -4.90
CA ASP A 172 8.48 -5.11 -4.55
C ASP A 172 7.17 -4.89 -3.76
N PRO A 173 6.01 -5.43 -4.18
CA PRO A 173 4.79 -5.37 -3.38
C PRO A 173 4.93 -6.01 -2.00
N ILE A 174 5.65 -7.13 -1.86
CA ILE A 174 5.85 -7.78 -0.55
C ILE A 174 6.61 -6.86 0.40
N ILE A 175 7.62 -6.14 -0.08
CA ILE A 175 8.35 -5.17 0.74
C ILE A 175 7.45 -4.00 1.15
N VAL A 176 6.65 -3.48 0.22
CA VAL A 176 5.70 -2.39 0.53
C VAL A 176 4.65 -2.86 1.55
N LEU A 177 4.05 -4.04 1.34
CA LEU A 177 3.09 -4.62 2.29
C LEU A 177 3.74 -4.85 3.66
N GLY A 178 5.00 -5.33 3.69
CA GLY A 178 5.77 -5.48 4.92
C GLY A 178 5.98 -4.16 5.65
N PHE A 179 6.24 -3.09 4.93
CA PHE A 179 6.34 -1.75 5.49
C PHE A 179 5.03 -1.31 6.14
N PHE A 180 3.88 -1.52 5.48
CA PHE A 180 2.56 -1.23 6.05
C PHE A 180 2.27 -2.08 7.30
N ALA A 181 2.64 -3.36 7.28
CA ALA A 181 2.50 -4.23 8.44
C ALA A 181 3.38 -3.79 9.62
N LEU A 182 4.63 -3.38 9.38
CA LEU A 182 5.56 -2.90 10.41
C LEU A 182 5.09 -1.60 11.05
N THR A 183 4.71 -0.65 10.22
CA THR A 183 4.31 0.69 10.66
C THR A 183 2.89 0.74 11.23
N GLY A 184 2.02 -0.21 10.86
CA GLY A 184 0.60 -0.19 11.20
C GLY A 184 -0.19 0.88 10.47
N MET A 185 0.38 1.48 9.41
CA MET A 185 -0.34 2.40 8.55
C MET A 185 -1.53 1.70 7.90
N VAL A 186 -2.55 2.49 7.58
CA VAL A 186 -3.78 1.96 7.01
C VAL A 186 -3.55 1.50 5.58
N PHE A 187 -4.01 0.30 5.32
CA PHE A 187 -4.02 -0.30 4.00
C PHE A 187 -5.43 -0.16 3.39
N ASP A 188 -5.59 0.76 2.45
CA ASP A 188 -6.84 1.10 1.76
C ASP A 188 -6.76 0.89 0.25
N LEU A 189 -7.80 1.23 -0.50
CA LEU A 189 -7.83 1.11 -1.97
C LEU A 189 -6.80 2.00 -2.65
N SER A 190 -6.46 3.15 -2.07
CA SER A 190 -5.44 4.05 -2.62
C SER A 190 -4.06 3.38 -2.59
N VAL A 191 -3.78 2.61 -1.53
CA VAL A 191 -2.54 1.82 -1.42
C VAL A 191 -2.52 0.68 -2.45
N VAL A 192 -3.65 0.03 -2.71
CA VAL A 192 -3.74 -0.99 -3.78
C VAL A 192 -3.44 -0.37 -5.15
N ALA A 193 -4.01 0.80 -5.43
CA ALA A 193 -3.72 1.53 -6.67
C ALA A 193 -2.23 1.90 -6.78
N ALA A 194 -1.61 2.34 -5.67
CA ALA A 194 -0.18 2.62 -5.61
C ALA A 194 0.66 1.35 -5.83
N LEU A 195 0.28 0.21 -5.27
CA LEU A 195 0.94 -1.08 -5.52
C LEU A 195 0.90 -1.48 -6.98
N LEU A 196 -0.25 -1.32 -7.65
CA LEU A 196 -0.36 -1.59 -9.08
C LEU A 196 0.56 -0.67 -9.90
N ALA A 197 0.68 0.60 -9.52
CA ALA A 197 1.60 1.53 -10.15
C ALA A 197 3.07 1.11 -9.92
N VAL A 198 3.45 0.72 -8.71
CA VAL A 198 4.80 0.21 -8.39
C VAL A 198 5.13 -1.02 -9.23
N ILE A 199 4.20 -1.99 -9.35
CA ILE A 199 4.37 -3.17 -10.20
C ILE A 199 4.62 -2.75 -11.66
N GLY A 200 3.85 -1.79 -12.17
CA GLY A 200 4.00 -1.29 -13.54
C GLY A 200 5.35 -0.62 -13.79
N TYR A 201 5.82 0.21 -12.86
CA TYR A 201 7.14 0.85 -12.97
C TYR A 201 8.28 -0.16 -12.85
N SER A 202 8.22 -1.09 -11.90
CA SER A 202 9.21 -2.16 -11.74
C SER A 202 9.32 -3.02 -12.98
N LEU A 203 8.18 -3.35 -13.60
CA LEU A 203 8.17 -4.07 -14.86
C LEU A 203 8.85 -3.30 -15.99
N ASN A 204 8.57 -2.01 -16.13
CA ASN A 204 9.16 -1.18 -17.18
C ASN A 204 10.70 -1.22 -17.11
N ASP A 205 11.26 -1.04 -15.92
CA ASP A 205 12.71 -1.08 -15.71
C ASP A 205 13.27 -2.48 -15.99
N THR A 206 12.57 -3.53 -15.55
CA THR A 206 12.95 -4.92 -15.79
C THR A 206 12.99 -5.24 -17.29
N VAL A 207 11.98 -4.82 -18.06
CA VAL A 207 11.90 -5.02 -19.51
C VAL A 207 13.04 -4.32 -20.24
N VAL A 208 13.36 -3.08 -19.88
CA VAL A 208 14.48 -2.31 -20.46
C VAL A 208 15.82 -3.01 -20.21
N VAL A 209 16.06 -3.50 -19.01
CA VAL A 209 17.27 -4.25 -18.66
C VAL A 209 17.35 -5.57 -19.43
N PHE A 210 16.24 -6.31 -19.51
CA PHE A 210 16.19 -7.60 -20.23
C PHE A 210 16.37 -7.41 -21.74
N ASP A 211 15.83 -6.37 -22.34
CA ASP A 211 16.02 -6.05 -23.75
C ASP A 211 17.50 -5.76 -24.03
N ARG A 212 18.16 -5.02 -23.14
CA ARG A 212 19.60 -4.73 -23.25
C ARG A 212 20.48 -5.97 -23.06
N ILE A 213 20.12 -6.85 -22.15
CA ILE A 213 20.79 -8.13 -21.97
C ILE A 213 20.66 -8.96 -23.25
N ARG A 214 19.45 -9.11 -23.79
CA ARG A 214 19.18 -9.85 -25.03
C ARG A 214 20.00 -9.31 -26.19
N GLU A 215 20.01 -7.98 -26.41
CA GLU A 215 20.80 -7.33 -27.44
C GLU A 215 22.30 -7.69 -27.32
N ARG A 216 22.83 -7.67 -26.09
CA ARG A 216 24.23 -8.04 -25.84
C ARG A 216 24.53 -9.50 -26.15
N PHE A 217 23.64 -10.42 -25.85
CA PHE A 217 23.79 -11.83 -26.20
C PHE A 217 23.70 -12.06 -27.70
N GLU A 218 22.83 -11.36 -28.42
CA GLU A 218 22.73 -11.46 -29.88
C GLU A 218 24.00 -10.97 -30.59
N VAL A 219 24.58 -9.87 -30.08
CA VAL A 219 25.83 -9.30 -30.62
C VAL A 219 27.05 -10.19 -30.31
N ASN A 220 27.08 -10.78 -29.12
CA ASN A 220 28.19 -11.61 -28.63
C ASN A 220 27.77 -13.08 -28.53
N LYS A 221 27.43 -13.73 -29.67
CA LYS A 221 27.05 -15.16 -29.72
C LYS A 221 28.12 -16.13 -29.16
N ARG A 222 29.31 -15.65 -28.76
CA ARG A 222 30.39 -16.45 -28.15
C ARG A 222 30.41 -16.34 -26.62
N MET A 223 29.55 -15.55 -25.99
CA MET A 223 29.39 -15.57 -24.54
C MET A 223 28.44 -16.69 -24.16
N GLU A 224 28.95 -17.72 -23.53
CA GLU A 224 28.12 -18.66 -22.79
C GLU A 224 27.39 -17.93 -21.65
N PRO A 225 26.15 -18.34 -21.33
CA PRO A 225 25.34 -17.67 -20.31
C PRO A 225 25.94 -17.75 -18.88
#